data_73267e979b8bcc0f1e561c62ad62c5a7
#
_entry.id   73267e979b8bcc0f1e561c62ad62c5a7
#
_cell.length_a   1.000
_cell.length_b   1.000
_cell.length_c   1.000
_cell.angle_alpha   90.00
_cell.angle_beta   90.00
_cell.angle_gamma   90.00
#
_symmetry.space_group_name_H-M   'P 1'
#
loop_
_entity.id
_entity.type
_entity.pdbx_description
1 polymer ?
#
loop_
_entity_poly.entity_id
_entity_poly.type
_entity_poly.pdbx_seq_one_letter_code
_entity_poly.pdbx_strand_id
1 'polypeptide(L)'
;KSQEMYPKIWKGIKWSERKMQWTAPSGARLWMSYLDREDDVLRYQGLAFSWIGFDELTQWPSPFAWNYMRSRLRSTATDLPVYMRATTNPGGRGHHWVKKMFIDPAPHNKPFEATDIETGEVLRYPAGHEKAGKALFKRRFIPARLSDNPYLSTQGDYEAMLLSLPEQQRRQLLDGDWDIKEGAAFTEFDRNIHVVEPFNIPSNWVKFRSCDYGYGSHSAVIWFAVAPNEQLIVYRELYVSKVLATD
;
A
#
# COMPACT_ATOMS: atom_id res chain seq x y z
N LYS A 1 -22.39 4.65 13.26
CA LYS A 1 -22.19 5.80 12.29
C LYS A 1 -23.03 5.62 11.03
N SER A 2 -22.93 4.48 10.27
CA SER A 2 -23.72 4.32 9.04
C SER A 2 -25.24 4.37 9.28
N GLN A 3 -25.72 3.82 10.39
CA GLN A 3 -27.16 3.86 10.78
C GLN A 3 -27.65 5.27 11.09
N GLU A 4 -26.78 6.20 11.47
CA GLU A 4 -27.12 7.58 11.69
C GLU A 4 -27.05 8.42 10.41
N MET A 5 -26.11 8.08 9.51
CA MET A 5 -25.81 8.86 8.30
C MET A 5 -26.68 8.48 7.11
N TYR A 6 -26.78 7.19 6.79
CA TYR A 6 -27.38 6.76 5.54
C TYR A 6 -28.87 7.09 5.43
N PRO A 7 -29.69 6.99 6.50
CA PRO A 7 -31.08 7.44 6.43
C PRO A 7 -31.26 8.93 6.16
N LYS A 8 -30.26 9.76 6.55
CA LYS A 8 -30.25 11.20 6.27
C LYS A 8 -29.90 11.52 4.81
N ILE A 9 -29.07 10.69 4.18
CA ILE A 9 -28.58 10.86 2.81
C ILE A 9 -29.52 10.21 1.80
N TRP A 10 -30.01 9.02 2.11
CA TRP A 10 -30.87 8.21 1.22
C TRP A 10 -32.21 7.95 1.87
N LYS A 11 -33.21 8.72 1.47
CA LYS A 11 -34.58 8.51 1.94
C LYS A 11 -35.07 7.12 1.57
N GLY A 12 -35.54 6.38 2.58
CA GLY A 12 -36.11 5.03 2.40
C GLY A 12 -35.10 3.88 2.34
N ILE A 13 -33.80 4.15 2.58
CA ILE A 13 -32.82 3.07 2.74
C ILE A 13 -33.12 2.26 4.00
N LYS A 14 -32.96 0.96 3.94
CA LYS A 14 -33.24 0.03 5.04
C LYS A 14 -32.00 -0.76 5.45
N TRP A 15 -31.77 -0.87 6.74
CA TRP A 15 -30.71 -1.68 7.33
C TRP A 15 -31.24 -3.06 7.74
N SER A 16 -30.46 -4.07 7.49
CA SER A 16 -30.66 -5.42 8.00
C SER A 16 -29.46 -5.83 8.85
N GLU A 17 -29.64 -5.91 10.17
CA GLU A 17 -28.62 -6.32 11.12
C GLU A 17 -28.12 -7.74 10.81
N ARG A 18 -29.01 -8.68 10.63
CA ARG A 18 -28.66 -10.08 10.33
C ARG A 18 -27.79 -10.25 9.09
N LYS A 19 -27.99 -9.40 8.07
CA LYS A 19 -27.26 -9.46 6.80
C LYS A 19 -26.08 -8.48 6.74
N MET A 20 -25.94 -7.61 7.74
CA MET A 20 -25.01 -6.48 7.72
C MET A 20 -25.11 -5.70 6.41
N GLN A 21 -26.33 -5.40 5.98
CA GLN A 21 -26.63 -4.92 4.64
C GLN A 21 -27.60 -3.74 4.66
N TRP A 22 -27.25 -2.74 3.93
CA TRP A 22 -28.17 -1.67 3.51
C TRP A 22 -28.82 -2.03 2.19
N THR A 23 -30.11 -1.73 2.05
CA THR A 23 -30.87 -1.86 0.82
C THR A 23 -31.54 -0.56 0.48
N ALA A 24 -31.19 0.02 -0.66
CA ALA A 24 -31.82 1.24 -1.17
C ALA A 24 -33.16 0.93 -1.84
N PRO A 25 -34.07 1.92 -2.01
CA PRO A 25 -35.34 1.76 -2.74
C PRO A 25 -35.16 1.29 -4.18
N SER A 26 -34.03 1.62 -4.80
CA SER A 26 -33.63 1.13 -6.15
C SER A 26 -33.30 -0.36 -6.21
N GLY A 27 -33.22 -1.03 -5.07
CA GLY A 27 -32.73 -2.41 -4.97
C GLY A 27 -31.20 -2.52 -4.85
N ALA A 28 -30.48 -1.41 -4.92
CA ALA A 28 -29.02 -1.42 -4.67
C ALA A 28 -28.71 -1.87 -3.25
N ARG A 29 -27.66 -2.64 -3.10
CA ARG A 29 -27.24 -3.23 -1.82
C ARG A 29 -25.83 -2.82 -1.48
N LEU A 30 -25.62 -2.43 -0.21
CA LEU A 30 -24.30 -2.15 0.33
C LEU A 30 -24.08 -3.08 1.53
N TRP A 31 -23.13 -3.98 1.44
CA TRP A 31 -22.75 -4.89 2.52
C TRP A 31 -21.62 -4.30 3.32
N MET A 32 -21.75 -4.36 4.64
CA MET A 32 -20.67 -4.13 5.58
C MET A 32 -20.11 -5.47 5.99
N SER A 33 -18.81 -5.64 5.86
CA SER A 33 -18.15 -6.92 6.15
C SER A 33 -16.78 -6.68 6.74
N TYR A 34 -16.18 -7.72 7.27
CA TYR A 34 -14.81 -7.71 7.78
C TYR A 34 -14.09 -8.98 7.32
N LEU A 35 -12.79 -8.93 7.39
CA LEU A 35 -11.90 -10.05 7.13
C LEU A 35 -10.98 -10.20 8.34
N ASP A 36 -10.90 -11.38 8.93
CA ASP A 36 -9.97 -11.71 10.01
C ASP A 36 -8.61 -12.15 9.44
N ARG A 37 -8.66 -12.81 8.28
CA ARG A 37 -7.48 -13.31 7.55
C ARG A 37 -7.60 -12.96 6.07
N GLU A 38 -6.47 -12.92 5.38
CA GLU A 38 -6.46 -12.67 3.92
C GLU A 38 -7.29 -13.69 3.15
N ASP A 39 -7.28 -14.97 3.55
CA ASP A 39 -8.04 -16.05 2.91
C ASP A 39 -9.56 -15.91 3.05
N ASP A 40 -10.03 -15.10 3.98
CA ASP A 40 -11.48 -14.85 4.13
C ASP A 40 -12.10 -14.23 2.88
N VAL A 41 -11.30 -13.65 1.99
CA VAL A 41 -11.79 -13.16 0.70
C VAL A 41 -12.33 -14.26 -0.19
N LEU A 42 -11.94 -15.52 0.04
CA LEU A 42 -12.41 -16.67 -0.74
C LEU A 42 -13.91 -16.90 -0.58
N ARG A 43 -14.53 -16.49 0.54
CA ARG A 43 -16.00 -16.56 0.74
C ARG A 43 -16.79 -15.72 -0.26
N TYR A 44 -16.13 -14.76 -0.94
CA TYR A 44 -16.74 -13.95 -2.00
C TYR A 44 -16.61 -14.59 -3.39
N GLN A 45 -16.15 -15.83 -3.47
CA GLN A 45 -16.11 -16.57 -4.72
C GLN A 45 -17.51 -16.67 -5.33
N GLY A 46 -17.61 -16.44 -6.64
CA GLY A 46 -18.89 -16.44 -7.35
C GLY A 46 -19.69 -15.13 -7.27
N LEU A 47 -19.39 -14.24 -6.33
CA LEU A 47 -20.06 -12.96 -6.21
C LEU A 47 -19.52 -11.92 -7.22
N ALA A 48 -20.33 -10.90 -7.46
CA ALA A 48 -20.01 -9.77 -8.33
C ALA A 48 -20.37 -8.46 -7.64
N PHE A 49 -19.46 -7.50 -7.72
CA PHE A 49 -19.62 -6.18 -7.11
C PHE A 49 -19.32 -5.09 -8.14
N SER A 50 -20.12 -4.03 -8.15
CA SER A 50 -19.80 -2.81 -8.91
C SER A 50 -18.84 -1.90 -8.16
N TRP A 51 -18.81 -1.99 -6.84
CA TRP A 51 -17.93 -1.22 -5.98
C TRP A 51 -17.46 -2.05 -4.79
N ILE A 52 -16.18 -1.86 -4.42
CA ILE A 52 -15.59 -2.48 -3.24
C ILE A 52 -14.75 -1.41 -2.53
N GLY A 53 -14.97 -1.27 -1.20
CA GLY A 53 -14.18 -0.43 -0.33
C GLY A 53 -13.38 -1.24 0.68
N PHE A 54 -12.09 -0.95 0.82
CA PHE A 54 -11.26 -1.43 1.92
C PHE A 54 -11.01 -0.28 2.88
N ASP A 55 -11.13 -0.54 4.15
CA ASP A 55 -10.67 0.35 5.20
C ASP A 55 -9.37 -0.19 5.77
N GLU A 56 -8.47 0.71 6.18
CA GLU A 56 -7.18 0.34 6.77
C GLU A 56 -6.34 -0.62 5.90
N LEU A 57 -6.14 -0.29 4.62
CA LEU A 57 -5.51 -1.20 3.65
C LEU A 57 -4.11 -1.67 4.08
N THR A 58 -3.33 -0.85 4.79
CA THR A 58 -2.00 -1.22 5.30
C THR A 58 -2.01 -2.25 6.44
N GLN A 59 -3.17 -2.61 6.98
CA GLN A 59 -3.25 -3.71 7.95
C GLN A 59 -3.01 -5.07 7.30
N TRP A 60 -3.20 -5.21 6.00
CA TRP A 60 -2.99 -6.45 5.24
C TRP A 60 -1.52 -6.63 4.89
N PRO A 61 -0.90 -7.77 5.29
CA PRO A 61 0.54 -7.99 5.09
C PRO A 61 0.91 -8.15 3.61
N SER A 62 -0.02 -8.56 2.76
CA SER A 62 0.21 -8.75 1.33
C SER A 62 -0.91 -8.14 0.46
N PRO A 63 -0.68 -7.95 -0.85
CA PRO A 63 -1.72 -7.48 -1.76
C PRO A 63 -2.74 -8.56 -2.15
N PHE A 64 -2.70 -9.76 -1.56
CA PHE A 64 -3.54 -10.89 -1.96
C PHE A 64 -5.03 -10.57 -1.86
N ALA A 65 -5.50 -10.12 -0.68
CA ALA A 65 -6.91 -9.80 -0.46
C ALA A 65 -7.42 -8.72 -1.42
N TRP A 66 -6.63 -7.67 -1.62
CA TRP A 66 -6.92 -6.60 -2.58
C TRP A 66 -7.05 -7.11 -4.01
N ASN A 67 -6.07 -7.88 -4.48
CA ASN A 67 -6.04 -8.41 -5.85
C ASN A 67 -7.15 -9.43 -6.09
N TYR A 68 -7.44 -10.30 -5.11
CA TYR A 68 -8.53 -11.26 -5.20
C TYR A 68 -9.87 -10.56 -5.31
N MET A 69 -10.16 -9.60 -4.44
CA MET A 69 -11.42 -8.86 -4.47
C MET A 69 -11.58 -8.04 -5.75
N ARG A 70 -10.50 -7.53 -6.32
CA ARG A 70 -10.55 -6.87 -7.63
C ARG A 70 -11.07 -7.78 -8.74
N SER A 71 -10.77 -9.08 -8.70
CA SER A 71 -11.31 -10.04 -9.66
C SER A 71 -12.83 -10.25 -9.53
N ARG A 72 -13.43 -9.75 -8.45
CA ARG A 72 -14.90 -9.78 -8.23
C ARG A 72 -15.59 -8.52 -8.76
N LEU A 73 -14.84 -7.52 -9.19
CA LEU A 73 -15.41 -6.31 -9.78
C LEU A 73 -15.97 -6.60 -11.18
N ARG A 74 -17.26 -6.57 -11.31
CA ARG A 74 -17.98 -6.71 -12.57
C ARG A 74 -19.41 -6.23 -12.44
N SER A 75 -19.95 -5.69 -13.52
CA SER A 75 -21.35 -5.30 -13.64
C SER A 75 -21.85 -5.63 -15.03
N THR A 76 -23.10 -6.02 -15.13
CA THR A 76 -23.82 -6.14 -16.40
C THR A 76 -24.46 -4.82 -16.83
N ALA A 77 -24.55 -3.85 -15.92
CA ALA A 77 -25.03 -2.50 -16.23
C ALA A 77 -23.89 -1.71 -16.91
N THR A 78 -24.14 -1.16 -18.07
CA THR A 78 -23.14 -0.45 -18.89
C THR A 78 -22.85 0.97 -18.42
N ASP A 79 -23.79 1.57 -17.70
CA ASP A 79 -23.74 2.94 -17.17
C ASP A 79 -23.20 3.03 -15.75
N LEU A 80 -22.96 1.89 -15.09
CA LEU A 80 -22.48 1.84 -13.72
C LEU A 80 -20.95 1.75 -13.68
N PRO A 81 -20.24 2.72 -13.06
CA PRO A 81 -18.80 2.64 -12.91
C PRO A 81 -18.42 1.49 -11.97
N VAL A 82 -17.41 0.73 -12.39
CA VAL A 82 -16.90 -0.42 -11.63
C VAL A 82 -15.48 -0.11 -11.13
N TYR A 83 -15.31 -0.01 -9.81
CA TYR A 83 -14.03 0.41 -9.24
C TYR A 83 -13.86 -0.02 -7.77
N MET A 84 -12.62 0.06 -7.29
CA MET A 84 -12.27 -0.11 -5.87
C MET A 84 -11.74 1.18 -5.28
N ARG A 85 -11.95 1.33 -3.98
CA ARG A 85 -11.31 2.37 -3.15
C ARG A 85 -10.74 1.75 -1.89
N ALA A 86 -9.75 2.40 -1.32
CA ALA A 86 -9.26 2.10 0.01
C ALA A 86 -8.95 3.37 0.76
N THR A 87 -9.13 3.31 2.07
CA THR A 87 -8.59 4.27 3.02
C THR A 87 -7.43 3.62 3.76
N THR A 88 -6.43 4.39 4.12
CA THR A 88 -5.32 3.89 4.92
C THR A 88 -4.40 5.03 5.38
N ASN A 89 -3.67 4.78 6.45
CA ASN A 89 -2.55 5.59 6.89
C ASN A 89 -1.22 4.89 6.55
N PRO A 90 -0.11 5.62 6.47
CA PRO A 90 1.22 5.03 6.45
C PRO A 90 1.44 4.17 7.69
N GLY A 91 2.30 3.16 7.59
CA GLY A 91 2.56 2.21 8.68
C GLY A 91 1.77 0.92 8.53
N GLY A 92 1.93 0.01 9.50
CA GLY A 92 1.31 -1.31 9.49
C GLY A 92 2.02 -2.32 8.58
N ARG A 93 1.57 -3.56 8.64
CA ARG A 93 2.22 -4.70 7.96
C ARG A 93 2.29 -4.56 6.45
N GLY A 94 1.32 -3.89 5.86
CA GLY A 94 1.20 -3.70 4.41
C GLY A 94 1.78 -2.40 3.89
N HIS A 95 2.38 -1.57 4.74
CA HIS A 95 2.93 -0.28 4.35
C HIS A 95 3.73 -0.35 3.04
N HIS A 96 4.65 -1.30 2.96
CA HIS A 96 5.58 -1.41 1.85
C HIS A 96 4.89 -1.71 0.51
N TRP A 97 4.00 -2.70 0.47
CA TRP A 97 3.32 -3.03 -0.78
C TRP A 97 2.29 -1.96 -1.19
N VAL A 98 1.63 -1.31 -0.22
CA VAL A 98 0.71 -0.20 -0.51
C VAL A 98 1.48 0.99 -1.07
N LYS A 99 2.63 1.33 -0.48
CA LYS A 99 3.51 2.39 -0.97
C LYS A 99 3.95 2.11 -2.39
N LYS A 100 4.53 0.95 -2.68
CA LYS A 100 4.93 0.53 -4.03
C LYS A 100 3.77 0.53 -5.04
N MET A 101 2.57 0.15 -4.60
CA MET A 101 1.43 0.01 -5.49
C MET A 101 0.75 1.34 -5.84
N PHE A 102 0.74 2.32 -4.92
CA PHE A 102 -0.11 3.51 -5.03
C PHE A 102 0.63 4.84 -4.90
N ILE A 103 1.73 4.89 -4.13
CA ILE A 103 2.40 6.16 -3.80
C ILE A 103 3.61 6.40 -4.69
N ASP A 104 4.55 5.44 -4.75
CA ASP A 104 5.80 5.59 -5.49
C ASP A 104 5.65 5.79 -7.01
N PRO A 105 4.63 5.16 -7.70
CA PRO A 105 4.58 5.20 -9.16
C PRO A 105 4.25 6.56 -9.77
N ALA A 106 3.62 7.48 -9.03
CA ALA A 106 3.23 8.77 -9.59
C ALA A 106 3.01 9.85 -8.51
N PRO A 107 3.14 11.13 -8.89
CA PRO A 107 2.77 12.23 -8.00
C PRO A 107 1.32 12.13 -7.52
N HIS A 108 1.08 12.63 -6.32
CA HIS A 108 -0.25 12.66 -5.69
C HIS A 108 -1.32 13.25 -6.62
N ASN A 109 -2.53 12.76 -6.50
CA ASN A 109 -3.73 13.19 -7.27
C ASN A 109 -3.68 12.93 -8.77
N LYS A 110 -2.59 12.41 -9.32
CA LYS A 110 -2.50 12.08 -10.75
C LYS A 110 -2.85 10.61 -10.98
N PRO A 111 -3.76 10.30 -11.92
CA PRO A 111 -3.99 8.92 -12.33
C PRO A 111 -2.79 8.41 -13.13
N PHE A 112 -2.40 7.17 -12.89
CA PHE A 112 -1.31 6.49 -13.58
C PHE A 112 -1.70 5.08 -14.01
N GLU A 113 -1.01 4.52 -14.99
CA GLU A 113 -1.19 3.15 -15.43
C GLU A 113 -0.71 2.18 -14.34
N ALA A 114 -1.52 1.18 -14.04
CA ALA A 114 -1.20 0.24 -12.98
C ALA A 114 0.06 -0.56 -13.32
N THR A 115 0.97 -0.66 -12.36
CA THR A 115 2.21 -1.42 -12.46
C THR A 115 2.16 -2.70 -11.64
N ASP A 116 2.92 -3.69 -12.03
CA ASP A 116 3.28 -4.81 -11.19
C ASP A 116 4.20 -4.32 -10.07
N ILE A 117 3.97 -4.77 -8.83
CA ILE A 117 4.71 -4.28 -7.65
C ILE A 117 6.11 -4.88 -7.52
N GLU A 118 6.37 -6.02 -8.18
CA GLU A 118 7.67 -6.67 -8.13
C GLU A 118 8.59 -6.18 -9.25
N THR A 119 8.06 -6.09 -10.48
CA THR A 119 8.84 -5.71 -11.65
C THR A 119 8.82 -4.22 -11.96
N GLY A 120 7.81 -3.48 -11.46
CA GLY A 120 7.56 -2.08 -11.81
C GLY A 120 6.98 -1.89 -13.22
N GLU A 121 6.81 -2.94 -14.00
CA GLU A 121 6.29 -2.87 -15.36
C GLU A 121 4.79 -2.56 -15.40
N VAL A 122 4.38 -1.80 -16.41
CA VAL A 122 2.94 -1.50 -16.59
C VAL A 122 2.18 -2.76 -16.97
N LEU A 123 1.12 -3.04 -16.24
CA LEU A 123 0.22 -4.16 -16.52
C LEU A 123 -0.59 -3.88 -17.78
N ARG A 124 -0.35 -4.65 -18.86
CA ARG A 124 -0.94 -4.45 -20.17
C ARG A 124 -1.76 -5.65 -20.64
N TYR A 125 -2.69 -5.39 -21.55
CA TYR A 125 -3.37 -6.46 -22.27
C TYR A 125 -2.35 -7.24 -23.12
N PRO A 126 -2.42 -8.60 -23.08
CA PRO A 126 -1.46 -9.43 -23.79
C PRO A 126 -1.59 -9.32 -25.29
N ALA A 127 -0.55 -9.75 -26.00
CA ALA A 127 -0.59 -9.89 -27.46
C ALA A 127 -1.76 -10.80 -27.90
N GLY A 128 -2.45 -10.42 -28.96
CA GLY A 128 -3.64 -11.15 -29.45
C GLY A 128 -4.97 -10.68 -28.86
N HIS A 129 -4.97 -9.89 -27.80
CA HIS A 129 -6.20 -9.27 -27.31
C HIS A 129 -6.55 -8.01 -28.13
N GLU A 130 -7.85 -7.70 -28.33
CA GLU A 130 -8.31 -6.50 -29.09
C GLU A 130 -7.73 -5.18 -28.56
N LYS A 131 -7.37 -5.15 -27.27
CA LYS A 131 -6.75 -4.00 -26.58
C LYS A 131 -5.26 -4.18 -26.34
N ALA A 132 -4.60 -5.07 -27.08
CA ALA A 132 -3.18 -5.37 -26.90
C ALA A 132 -2.32 -4.11 -26.70
N GLY A 133 -1.41 -4.14 -25.74
CA GLY A 133 -0.51 -3.04 -25.40
C GLY A 133 -1.13 -1.91 -24.56
N LYS A 134 -2.45 -1.80 -24.46
CA LYS A 134 -3.09 -0.82 -23.55
C LYS A 134 -2.96 -1.28 -22.11
N ALA A 135 -2.89 -0.32 -21.17
CA ALA A 135 -2.88 -0.62 -19.75
C ALA A 135 -4.20 -1.28 -19.33
N LEU A 136 -4.12 -2.26 -18.42
CA LEU A 136 -5.29 -2.99 -17.92
C LEU A 136 -6.24 -2.07 -17.15
N PHE A 137 -5.72 -1.17 -16.33
CA PHE A 137 -6.47 -0.21 -15.52
C PHE A 137 -5.56 0.90 -15.00
N LYS A 138 -6.16 1.93 -14.40
CA LYS A 138 -5.44 3.03 -13.76
C LYS A 138 -5.63 3.01 -12.26
N ARG A 139 -4.64 3.58 -11.56
CA ARG A 139 -4.66 3.84 -10.12
C ARG A 139 -4.48 5.32 -9.85
N ARG A 140 -4.85 5.76 -8.66
CA ARG A 140 -4.60 7.13 -8.17
C ARG A 140 -4.46 7.08 -6.66
N PHE A 141 -3.48 7.77 -6.13
CA PHE A 141 -3.38 8.10 -4.71
C PHE A 141 -3.88 9.52 -4.47
N ILE A 142 -4.74 9.68 -3.48
CA ILE A 142 -5.29 10.96 -3.06
C ILE A 142 -4.89 11.13 -1.58
N PRO A 143 -3.93 12.02 -1.27
CA PRO A 143 -3.58 12.32 0.11
C PRO A 143 -4.74 13.01 0.81
N ALA A 144 -4.87 12.76 2.12
CA ALA A 144 -5.77 13.47 2.99
C ALA A 144 -4.98 13.89 4.24
N ARG A 145 -5.08 15.14 4.63
CA ARG A 145 -4.43 15.71 5.81
C ARG A 145 -5.50 16.18 6.81
N LEU A 146 -5.09 16.34 8.06
CA LEU A 146 -5.97 16.90 9.08
C LEU A 146 -6.55 18.25 8.65
N SER A 147 -5.73 19.11 8.03
CA SER A 147 -6.14 20.42 7.50
C SER A 147 -7.23 20.36 6.43
N ASP A 148 -7.40 19.20 5.76
CA ASP A 148 -8.45 19.03 4.75
C ASP A 148 -9.82 18.77 5.37
N ASN A 149 -9.88 18.54 6.70
CA ASN A 149 -11.12 18.31 7.43
C ASN A 149 -11.46 19.49 8.33
N PRO A 150 -12.35 20.41 7.87
CA PRO A 150 -12.67 21.62 8.63
C PRO A 150 -13.34 21.34 9.99
N TYR A 151 -13.95 20.17 10.17
CA TYR A 151 -14.57 19.80 11.44
C TYR A 151 -13.55 19.35 12.50
N LEU A 152 -12.41 18.84 12.11
CA LEU A 152 -11.33 18.41 13.01
C LEU A 152 -10.30 19.52 13.22
N SER A 153 -10.03 20.32 12.20
CA SER A 153 -9.05 21.42 12.28
C SER A 153 -9.51 22.57 13.18
N THR A 154 -10.83 22.74 13.38
CA THR A 154 -11.40 23.76 14.29
C THR A 154 -11.51 23.29 15.76
N GLN A 155 -11.39 21.98 16.00
CA GLN A 155 -11.39 21.39 17.34
C GLN A 155 -9.93 21.05 17.71
N GLY A 156 -9.20 22.01 18.26
CA GLY A 156 -7.76 21.87 18.56
C GLY A 156 -7.35 20.67 19.44
N ASP A 157 -8.30 20.03 20.11
CA ASP A 157 -8.04 18.86 20.97
C ASP A 157 -7.52 17.65 20.19
N TYR A 158 -8.03 17.40 18.96
CA TYR A 158 -7.57 16.27 18.16
C TYR A 158 -6.16 16.48 17.61
N GLU A 159 -5.85 17.68 17.17
CA GLU A 159 -4.50 18.04 16.73
C GLU A 159 -3.50 17.94 17.89
N ALA A 160 -3.85 18.48 19.06
CA ALA A 160 -3.03 18.39 20.26
C ALA A 160 -2.76 16.94 20.68
N MET A 161 -3.77 16.08 20.56
CA MET A 161 -3.60 14.64 20.81
C MET A 161 -2.60 14.01 19.82
N LEU A 162 -2.69 14.31 18.53
CA LEU A 162 -1.74 13.78 17.54
C LEU A 162 -0.33 14.33 17.76
N LEU A 163 -0.19 15.60 18.14
CA LEU A 163 1.10 16.22 18.45
C LEU A 163 1.77 15.61 19.69
N SER A 164 0.98 15.07 20.63
CA SER A 164 1.51 14.37 21.82
C SER A 164 2.05 12.97 21.55
N LEU A 165 1.80 12.40 20.36
CA LEU A 165 2.30 11.09 19.99
C LEU A 165 3.82 11.09 19.77
N PRO A 166 4.49 9.92 19.93
CA PRO A 166 5.88 9.75 19.49
C PRO A 166 6.07 10.21 18.05
N GLU A 167 7.23 10.76 17.74
CA GLU A 167 7.52 11.39 16.44
C GLU A 167 7.13 10.51 15.25
N GLN A 168 7.45 9.23 15.28
CA GLN A 168 7.12 8.29 14.22
C GLN A 168 5.60 8.18 13.99
N GLN A 169 4.81 8.03 15.06
CA GLN A 169 3.36 7.96 14.97
C GLN A 169 2.74 9.29 14.53
N ARG A 170 3.31 10.40 15.00
CA ARG A 170 2.89 11.73 14.57
C ARG A 170 3.09 11.90 13.06
N ARG A 171 4.26 11.57 12.51
CA ARG A 171 4.54 11.60 11.08
C ARG A 171 3.57 10.72 10.28
N GLN A 172 3.21 9.55 10.81
CA GLN A 172 2.24 8.67 10.18
C GLN A 172 0.83 9.27 10.13
N LEU A 173 0.34 9.75 11.26
CA LEU A 173 -1.08 10.07 11.44
C LEU A 173 -1.40 11.53 11.15
N LEU A 174 -0.48 12.46 11.47
CA LEU A 174 -0.66 13.89 11.24
C LEU A 174 -0.15 14.30 9.84
N ASP A 175 1.05 13.87 9.48
CA ASP A 175 1.70 14.31 8.24
C ASP A 175 1.38 13.40 7.05
N GLY A 176 0.91 12.17 7.31
CA GLY A 176 0.66 11.18 6.28
C GLY A 176 1.93 10.78 5.53
N ASP A 177 3.06 10.71 6.25
CA ASP A 177 4.38 10.48 5.70
C ASP A 177 4.58 9.00 5.35
N TRP A 178 4.73 8.71 4.06
CA TRP A 178 4.95 7.37 3.52
C TRP A 178 6.43 6.96 3.48
N ASP A 179 7.35 7.83 3.86
CA ASP A 179 8.78 7.52 3.91
C ASP A 179 9.24 7.05 5.30
N ILE A 180 8.29 6.86 6.21
CA ILE A 180 8.54 6.30 7.53
C ILE A 180 8.91 4.82 7.41
N LYS A 181 9.96 4.44 8.06
CA LYS A 181 10.43 3.05 8.14
C LYS A 181 9.98 2.40 9.43
N GLU A 182 8.80 1.81 9.42
CA GLU A 182 8.33 1.00 10.53
C GLU A 182 9.13 -0.31 10.59
N GLY A 183 9.66 -0.64 11.76
CA GLY A 183 10.47 -1.85 11.95
C GLY A 183 11.85 -1.81 11.31
N ALA A 184 12.32 -0.65 10.88
CA ALA A 184 13.70 -0.51 10.42
C ALA A 184 14.66 -0.79 11.58
N ALA A 185 15.63 -1.68 11.37
CA ALA A 185 16.70 -1.93 12.34
C ALA A 185 17.55 -0.67 12.59
N PHE A 186 17.56 0.26 11.64
CA PHE A 186 18.27 1.53 11.68
C PHE A 186 17.27 2.66 11.43
N THR A 187 16.67 3.18 12.48
CA THR A 187 15.69 4.29 12.41
C THR A 187 16.34 5.60 11.95
N GLU A 188 17.62 5.76 12.23
CA GLU A 188 18.43 6.94 11.90
C GLU A 188 18.88 6.98 10.42
N PHE A 189 18.61 5.92 9.65
CA PHE A 189 19.00 5.92 8.24
C PHE A 189 18.21 6.95 7.44
N ASP A 190 18.90 7.97 6.95
CA ASP A 190 18.38 9.00 6.05
C ASP A 190 19.12 8.93 4.71
N ARG A 191 18.39 8.80 3.61
CA ARG A 191 18.99 8.70 2.26
C ARG A 191 19.81 9.94 1.89
N ASN A 192 19.39 11.12 2.33
CA ASN A 192 20.11 12.37 2.04
C ASN A 192 21.44 12.48 2.78
N ILE A 193 21.59 11.73 3.88
CA ILE A 193 22.80 11.71 4.72
C ILE A 193 23.66 10.48 4.40
N HIS A 194 23.02 9.30 4.25
CA HIS A 194 23.72 8.02 4.23
C HIS A 194 23.90 7.43 2.84
N VAL A 195 23.25 7.99 1.81
CA VAL A 195 23.47 7.61 0.41
C VAL A 195 24.31 8.65 -0.26
N VAL A 196 25.49 8.24 -0.72
CA VAL A 196 26.44 9.12 -1.42
C VAL A 196 26.39 8.86 -2.93
N GLU A 197 26.79 9.84 -3.70
CA GLU A 197 26.95 9.66 -5.15
C GLU A 197 27.93 8.52 -5.47
N PRO A 198 27.65 7.71 -6.49
CA PRO A 198 28.52 6.61 -6.88
C PRO A 198 29.93 7.08 -7.20
N PHE A 199 30.93 6.41 -6.64
CA PHE A 199 32.34 6.68 -6.91
C PHE A 199 33.14 5.37 -7.02
N ASN A 200 34.31 5.43 -7.64
CA ASN A 200 35.21 4.29 -7.73
C ASN A 200 35.89 4.01 -6.39
N ILE A 201 35.65 2.84 -5.83
CA ILE A 201 36.31 2.40 -4.58
C ILE A 201 37.79 2.16 -4.86
N PRO A 202 38.71 2.88 -4.18
CA PRO A 202 40.15 2.69 -4.34
C PRO A 202 40.59 1.24 -4.11
N SER A 203 41.58 0.77 -4.85
CA SER A 203 42.05 -0.62 -4.78
C SER A 203 42.69 -0.96 -3.43
N ASN A 204 43.27 0.05 -2.77
CA ASN A 204 43.96 -0.07 -1.47
C ASN A 204 43.01 -0.05 -0.26
N TRP A 205 41.72 0.16 -0.46
CA TRP A 205 40.77 0.06 0.65
C TRP A 205 40.49 -1.40 1.02
N VAL A 206 40.38 -1.68 2.31
CA VAL A 206 39.97 -2.99 2.80
C VAL A 206 38.55 -3.26 2.36
N LYS A 207 38.32 -4.44 1.80
CA LYS A 207 37.00 -4.87 1.32
C LYS A 207 36.63 -6.21 1.96
N PHE A 208 35.38 -6.31 2.39
CA PHE A 208 34.84 -7.55 2.90
C PHE A 208 33.36 -7.70 2.51
N ARG A 209 32.78 -8.84 2.78
CA ARG A 209 31.36 -9.09 2.58
C ARG A 209 30.76 -9.79 3.78
N SER A 210 29.47 -9.53 4.02
CA SER A 210 28.64 -10.27 4.96
C SER A 210 27.55 -10.99 4.19
N CYS A 211 27.17 -12.16 4.66
CA CYS A 211 26.11 -12.98 4.06
C CYS A 211 25.17 -13.47 5.15
N ASP A 212 23.89 -13.29 4.92
CA ASP A 212 22.80 -13.92 5.69
C ASP A 212 22.01 -14.81 4.74
N TYR A 213 22.04 -16.13 4.99
CA TYR A 213 21.43 -17.12 4.11
C TYR A 213 20.04 -17.52 4.61
N GLY A 214 19.04 -17.44 3.74
CA GLY A 214 17.70 -17.95 3.98
C GLY A 214 17.11 -18.65 2.75
N TYR A 215 16.68 -19.90 2.86
CA TYR A 215 16.00 -20.59 1.76
C TYR A 215 14.52 -20.21 1.68
N GLY A 216 13.80 -20.26 2.79
CA GLY A 216 12.39 -19.86 2.90
C GLY A 216 12.17 -18.37 3.06
N SER A 217 13.21 -17.63 3.41
CA SER A 217 13.31 -16.17 3.46
C SER A 217 14.30 -15.68 2.41
N HIS A 218 14.54 -14.37 2.34
CA HIS A 218 15.57 -13.84 1.45
C HIS A 218 16.96 -14.13 1.98
N SER A 219 17.88 -14.47 1.06
CA SER A 219 19.31 -14.41 1.32
C SER A 219 19.83 -13.02 0.97
N ALA A 220 20.67 -12.46 1.82
CA ALA A 220 21.29 -11.16 1.62
C ALA A 220 22.82 -11.30 1.63
N VAL A 221 23.49 -10.72 0.63
CA VAL A 221 24.94 -10.55 0.64
C VAL A 221 25.26 -9.10 0.41
N ILE A 222 26.05 -8.51 1.31
CA ILE A 222 26.40 -7.09 1.26
C ILE A 222 27.91 -6.97 1.19
N TRP A 223 28.42 -6.16 0.27
CA TRP A 223 29.84 -5.89 0.10
C TRP A 223 30.17 -4.51 0.66
N PHE A 224 31.21 -4.47 1.47
CA PHE A 224 31.67 -3.29 2.18
C PHE A 224 33.09 -2.91 1.75
N ALA A 225 33.37 -1.62 1.75
CA ALA A 225 34.71 -1.06 1.71
C ALA A 225 34.92 -0.16 2.95
N VAL A 226 36.11 -0.22 3.54
CA VAL A 226 36.47 0.62 4.68
C VAL A 226 37.27 1.81 4.17
N ALA A 227 36.72 3.00 4.34
CA ALA A 227 37.42 4.25 4.00
C ALA A 227 38.53 4.57 5.02
N PRO A 228 39.52 5.40 4.69
CA PRO A 228 40.60 5.78 5.61
C PRO A 228 40.14 6.43 6.93
N ASN A 229 38.96 7.02 6.94
CA ASN A 229 38.30 7.61 8.11
C ASN A 229 37.44 6.62 8.88
N GLU A 230 37.61 5.29 8.63
CA GLU A 230 36.88 4.20 9.24
C GLU A 230 35.38 4.13 8.85
N GLN A 231 34.91 4.94 7.92
CA GLN A 231 33.55 4.82 7.40
C GLN A 231 33.37 3.53 6.57
N LEU A 232 32.25 2.85 6.80
CA LEU A 232 31.85 1.69 6.01
C LEU A 232 31.02 2.17 4.80
N ILE A 233 31.49 1.84 3.60
CA ILE A 233 30.79 2.12 2.35
C ILE A 233 30.22 0.81 1.82
N VAL A 234 28.90 0.71 1.75
CA VAL A 234 28.20 -0.36 1.06
C VAL A 234 28.19 -0.03 -0.42
N TYR A 235 28.80 -0.88 -1.25
CA TYR A 235 28.94 -0.60 -2.68
C TYR A 235 28.29 -1.65 -3.58
N ARG A 236 27.84 -2.76 -3.01
CA ARG A 236 27.14 -3.83 -3.75
C ARG A 236 26.25 -4.60 -2.80
N GLU A 237 25.08 -5.01 -3.31
CA GLU A 237 24.11 -5.86 -2.64
C GLU A 237 23.66 -6.98 -3.57
N LEU A 238 23.43 -8.18 -3.01
CA LEU A 238 22.67 -9.26 -3.61
C LEU A 238 21.55 -9.60 -2.63
N TYR A 239 20.29 -9.52 -3.10
CA TYR A 239 19.12 -9.85 -2.30
C TYR A 239 18.20 -10.76 -3.10
N VAL A 240 18.19 -12.04 -2.75
CA VAL A 240 17.54 -13.10 -3.52
C VAL A 240 16.76 -14.06 -2.61
N SER A 241 15.76 -14.73 -3.13
CA SER A 241 15.02 -15.78 -2.41
C SER A 241 14.95 -17.06 -3.23
N LYS A 242 14.79 -18.20 -2.55
CA LYS A 242 14.65 -19.53 -3.16
C LYS A 242 15.83 -19.94 -4.03
N VAL A 243 17.03 -19.49 -3.69
CA VAL A 243 18.29 -19.85 -4.35
C VAL A 243 19.04 -20.80 -3.42
N LEU A 244 19.59 -21.88 -3.96
CA LEU A 244 20.45 -22.78 -3.19
C LEU A 244 21.81 -22.13 -2.96
N ALA A 245 22.47 -22.48 -1.84
CA ALA A 245 23.78 -21.92 -1.51
C ALA A 245 24.88 -22.32 -2.51
N THR A 246 24.59 -23.23 -3.40
CA THR A 246 25.48 -23.72 -4.48
C THR A 246 25.29 -23.01 -5.81
N ASP A 247 24.25 -22.19 -5.94
CA ASP A 247 23.94 -21.42 -7.14
C ASP A 247 24.53 -19.99 -7.05
#